data_d06bd49ada80496d687df245bc89dfaa
#
_entry.id   d06bd49ada80496d687df245bc89dfaa
#
_cell.length_a   1.000
_cell.length_b   1.000
_cell.length_c   1.000
_cell.angle_alpha   90.00
_cell.angle_beta   90.00
_cell.angle_gamma   90.00
#
_symmetry.space_group_name_H-M   'P 1'
#
loop_
_entity.id
_entity.type
_entity.pdbx_description
1 polymer ?
#
loop_
_entity_poly.entity_id
_entity_poly.type
_entity_poly.pdbx_seq_one_letter_code
_entity_poly.pdbx_strand_id
1 'polypeptide(L)'
;ERFVGSPRHIEIQILADTHGNIVYLFERECSIQRRHQKVIEEAPSAVLTPELRKEMGEAAVGVAKSCNYVGAGTVEFLLDEKHNFYFLEMNTRLQVEHPVTEQITGIDLVREQINIARGEKLSFSQEDLKIQGHAFEVRVYAEDPKNNFLPDIGTLETYVRPQGLGVRVDDGFEEGMQIPIYYDPMIAKLVTFGKDREEARQRMLRAIDEYQISGVQTTLDFCKFTLKHDAFISGNFDTNFVKHHFKPEYLDESNEAEAEIAALLAAKLVEENTQTTASVTPSETRSKWKVNRMR
;
A
#
# COMPACT_ATOMS: atom_id res chain seq x y z
N GLU A 1 29.38 12.24 1.48
CA GLU A 1 28.06 12.45 0.87
C GLU A 1 27.44 13.75 1.38
N ARG A 2 26.59 14.36 0.55
CA ARG A 2 25.84 15.55 0.95
C ARG A 2 24.60 15.16 1.74
N PHE A 3 24.42 15.73 2.94
CA PHE A 3 23.20 15.57 3.72
C PHE A 3 22.08 16.48 3.17
N VAL A 4 20.89 15.94 2.96
CA VAL A 4 19.67 16.65 2.56
C VAL A 4 18.68 16.56 3.72
N GLY A 5 18.26 17.72 4.29
CA GLY A 5 17.51 17.75 5.55
C GLY A 5 16.06 17.30 5.47
N SER A 6 15.38 17.65 4.37
CA SER A 6 13.95 17.32 4.13
C SER A 6 13.79 16.82 2.69
N PRO A 7 14.38 15.66 2.36
CA PRO A 7 14.36 15.18 0.99
C PRO A 7 13.01 14.56 0.61
N ARG A 8 12.70 14.67 -0.68
CA ARG A 8 11.77 13.74 -1.32
C ARG A 8 12.55 12.59 -1.92
N HIS A 9 11.94 11.42 -1.90
CA HIS A 9 12.45 10.24 -2.55
C HIS A 9 11.75 10.07 -3.90
N ILE A 10 12.45 10.45 -4.96
CA ILE A 10 11.99 10.35 -6.34
C ILE A 10 12.80 9.29 -7.05
N GLU A 11 12.15 8.43 -7.79
CA GLU A 11 12.82 7.38 -8.53
C GLU A 11 12.35 7.33 -9.99
N ILE A 12 13.27 7.00 -10.89
CA ILE A 12 13.01 6.94 -12.33
C ILE A 12 13.07 5.49 -12.79
N GLN A 13 11.97 5.00 -13.37
CA GLN A 13 11.93 3.67 -13.99
C GLN A 13 12.71 3.67 -15.29
N ILE A 14 13.68 2.76 -15.41
CA ILE A 14 14.46 2.51 -16.64
C ILE A 14 14.07 1.18 -17.25
N LEU A 15 14.05 1.15 -18.59
CA LEU A 15 13.95 -0.06 -19.37
C LEU A 15 14.99 0.00 -20.49
N ALA A 16 15.81 -1.04 -20.60
CA ALA A 16 16.93 -1.11 -21.55
C ALA A 16 17.00 -2.47 -22.23
N ASP A 17 17.17 -2.49 -23.56
CA ASP A 17 17.34 -3.73 -24.32
C ASP A 17 18.81 -4.05 -24.61
N THR A 18 19.06 -5.22 -25.19
CA THR A 18 20.41 -5.67 -25.58
C THR A 18 20.94 -4.99 -26.85
N HIS A 19 20.14 -4.15 -27.50
CA HIS A 19 20.47 -3.45 -28.74
C HIS A 19 20.90 -2.00 -28.51
N GLY A 20 20.98 -1.56 -27.24
CA GLY A 20 21.40 -0.22 -26.86
C GLY A 20 20.27 0.81 -26.77
N ASN A 21 19.01 0.39 -26.93
CA ASN A 21 17.88 1.26 -26.69
C ASN A 21 17.61 1.34 -25.17
N ILE A 22 17.55 2.55 -24.65
CA ILE A 22 17.27 2.82 -23.24
C ILE A 22 16.24 3.94 -23.16
N VAL A 23 15.16 3.70 -22.41
CA VAL A 23 14.10 4.67 -22.15
C VAL A 23 13.86 4.82 -20.66
N TYR A 24 13.33 5.98 -20.25
CA TYR A 24 12.78 6.15 -18.90
C TYR A 24 11.25 6.23 -18.96
N LEU A 25 10.60 5.54 -18.02
CA LEU A 25 9.14 5.45 -17.94
C LEU A 25 8.59 6.35 -16.83
N PHE A 26 9.15 7.55 -16.78
CA PHE A 26 8.82 8.59 -15.80
C PHE A 26 9.16 8.23 -14.35
N GLU A 27 8.73 9.11 -13.45
CA GLU A 27 9.04 9.01 -12.03
C GLU A 27 7.93 8.38 -11.21
N ARG A 28 8.35 7.89 -10.03
CA ARG A 28 7.51 7.60 -8.89
C ARG A 28 7.95 8.45 -7.70
N GLU A 29 6.99 8.94 -6.94
CA GLU A 29 7.19 9.62 -5.65
C GLU A 29 7.04 8.58 -4.54
N CYS A 30 8.08 8.34 -3.75
CA CYS A 30 8.14 7.31 -2.72
C CYS A 30 8.50 7.88 -1.34
N SER A 31 8.13 9.14 -1.06
CA SER A 31 8.54 9.83 0.17
C SER A 31 7.75 9.41 1.42
N ILE A 32 6.56 8.78 1.26
CA ILE A 32 5.83 8.26 2.42
C ILE A 32 6.47 6.95 2.87
N GLN A 33 7.32 7.07 3.87
CA GLN A 33 8.16 5.98 4.35
C GLN A 33 8.12 5.88 5.87
N ARG A 34 8.31 4.68 6.38
CA ARG A 34 8.58 4.40 7.77
C ARG A 34 9.92 3.68 7.92
N ARG A 35 10.88 4.29 8.62
CA ARG A 35 12.24 3.72 8.80
C ARG A 35 12.86 3.29 7.47
N HIS A 36 12.74 4.14 6.43
CA HIS A 36 13.20 3.90 5.05
C HIS A 36 12.43 2.80 4.29
N GLN A 37 11.37 2.25 4.86
CA GLN A 37 10.46 1.34 4.17
C GLN A 37 9.34 2.15 3.53
N LYS A 38 9.21 2.06 2.21
CA LYS A 38 8.14 2.70 1.44
C LYS A 38 6.79 2.11 1.85
N VAL A 39 5.75 2.94 1.95
CA VAL A 39 4.40 2.54 2.34
C VAL A 39 3.34 3.02 1.37
N ILE A 40 3.51 4.26 0.85
CA ILE A 40 2.63 4.83 -0.18
C ILE A 40 3.52 5.39 -1.28
N GLU A 41 3.22 5.01 -2.51
CA GLU A 41 3.86 5.46 -3.73
C GLU A 41 2.84 6.08 -4.67
N GLU A 42 3.24 7.10 -5.43
CA GLU A 42 2.41 7.69 -6.47
C GLU A 42 3.19 7.96 -7.77
N ALA A 43 2.50 7.94 -8.88
CA ALA A 43 3.01 8.36 -10.17
C ALA A 43 1.93 9.10 -10.97
N PRO A 44 2.32 10.25 -11.59
CA PRO A 44 3.57 10.97 -11.46
C PRO A 44 3.70 11.70 -10.11
N SER A 45 4.88 12.21 -9.79
CA SER A 45 5.08 13.07 -8.60
C SER A 45 4.33 14.39 -8.73
N ALA A 46 3.68 14.83 -7.65
CA ALA A 46 2.93 16.09 -7.61
C ALA A 46 3.81 17.35 -7.73
N VAL A 47 5.14 17.21 -7.56
CA VAL A 47 6.05 18.39 -7.51
C VAL A 47 6.99 18.50 -8.68
N LEU A 48 7.12 17.48 -9.55
CA LEU A 48 7.99 17.56 -10.71
C LEU A 48 7.33 18.34 -11.85
N THR A 49 8.04 19.38 -12.32
CA THR A 49 7.71 20.04 -13.58
C THR A 49 8.09 19.15 -14.76
N PRO A 50 7.53 19.38 -15.97
CA PRO A 50 7.95 18.65 -17.17
C PRO A 50 9.44 18.73 -17.45
N GLU A 51 10.07 19.89 -17.20
CA GLU A 51 11.50 20.14 -17.41
C GLU A 51 12.34 19.32 -16.43
N LEU A 52 12.02 19.38 -15.14
CA LEU A 52 12.74 18.63 -14.10
C LEU A 52 12.59 17.11 -14.29
N ARG A 53 11.38 16.65 -14.66
CA ARG A 53 11.12 15.25 -15.01
C ARG A 53 12.01 14.78 -16.16
N LYS A 54 12.14 15.60 -17.19
CA LYS A 54 13.01 15.30 -18.33
C LYS A 54 14.48 15.23 -17.90
N GLU A 55 14.95 16.21 -17.13
CA GLU A 55 16.34 16.27 -16.65
C GLU A 55 16.69 15.05 -15.80
N MET A 56 15.83 14.68 -14.86
CA MET A 56 16.01 13.48 -14.04
C MET A 56 15.94 12.18 -14.87
N GLY A 57 15.03 12.12 -15.84
CA GLY A 57 14.91 10.99 -16.78
C GLY A 57 16.17 10.80 -17.61
N GLU A 58 16.71 11.89 -18.18
CA GLU A 58 17.96 11.88 -18.96
C GLU A 58 19.17 11.49 -18.10
N ALA A 59 19.22 11.98 -16.85
CA ALA A 59 20.24 11.58 -15.89
C ALA A 59 20.19 10.08 -15.58
N ALA A 60 18.99 9.53 -15.36
CA ALA A 60 18.79 8.10 -15.13
C ALA A 60 19.20 7.25 -16.35
N VAL A 61 18.89 7.69 -17.57
CA VAL A 61 19.36 7.06 -18.81
C VAL A 61 20.89 7.11 -18.89
N GLY A 62 21.51 8.23 -18.48
CA GLY A 62 22.96 8.39 -18.39
C GLY A 62 23.61 7.37 -17.45
N VAL A 63 23.01 7.14 -16.26
CA VAL A 63 23.44 6.10 -15.33
C VAL A 63 23.37 4.72 -15.96
N ALA A 64 22.24 4.35 -16.57
CA ALA A 64 22.05 3.05 -17.21
C ALA A 64 23.04 2.82 -18.37
N LYS A 65 23.31 3.87 -19.19
CA LYS A 65 24.31 3.82 -20.27
C LYS A 65 25.72 3.58 -19.74
N SER A 66 26.10 4.23 -18.64
CA SER A 66 27.45 4.14 -18.08
C SER A 66 27.84 2.74 -17.63
N CYS A 67 26.86 1.90 -17.31
CA CYS A 67 27.08 0.51 -16.87
C CYS A 67 26.58 -0.53 -17.89
N ASN A 68 26.19 -0.14 -19.12
CA ASN A 68 25.62 -1.01 -20.14
C ASN A 68 24.44 -1.83 -19.60
N TYR A 69 23.55 -1.19 -18.86
CA TYR A 69 22.43 -1.85 -18.22
C TYR A 69 21.47 -2.47 -19.22
N VAL A 70 20.93 -3.64 -18.88
CA VAL A 70 19.90 -4.35 -19.67
C VAL A 70 18.81 -4.85 -18.72
N GLY A 71 17.56 -4.67 -19.07
CA GLY A 71 16.39 -5.07 -18.28
C GLY A 71 15.64 -3.87 -17.68
N ALA A 72 14.71 -4.17 -16.77
CA ALA A 72 14.01 -3.17 -15.97
C ALA A 72 14.83 -2.84 -14.73
N GLY A 73 15.11 -1.56 -14.52
CA GLY A 73 15.82 -1.05 -13.35
C GLY A 73 15.27 0.29 -12.92
N THR A 74 15.68 0.74 -11.76
CA THR A 74 15.22 2.01 -11.18
C THR A 74 16.40 2.81 -10.67
N VAL A 75 16.46 4.09 -11.03
CA VAL A 75 17.45 5.03 -10.50
C VAL A 75 16.78 5.90 -9.45
N GLU A 76 17.23 5.83 -8.22
CA GLU A 76 16.70 6.58 -7.09
C GLU A 76 17.46 7.88 -6.87
N PHE A 77 16.71 8.95 -6.55
CA PHE A 77 17.23 10.29 -6.28
C PHE A 77 16.61 10.85 -5.01
N LEU A 78 17.39 11.71 -4.34
CA LEU A 78 16.87 12.64 -3.34
C LEU A 78 16.67 14.01 -3.97
N LEU A 79 15.45 14.54 -3.84
CA LEU A 79 15.10 15.88 -4.30
C LEU A 79 15.02 16.82 -3.09
N ASP A 80 15.77 17.94 -3.10
CA ASP A 80 15.73 18.94 -2.03
C ASP A 80 14.58 19.96 -2.22
N GLU A 81 14.34 20.81 -1.22
CA GLU A 81 13.31 21.85 -1.24
C GLU A 81 13.50 22.89 -2.36
N LYS A 82 14.72 22.99 -2.93
CA LYS A 82 15.05 23.88 -4.06
C LYS A 82 14.94 23.16 -5.40
N HIS A 83 14.42 21.96 -5.41
CA HIS A 83 14.31 21.08 -6.58
C HIS A 83 15.66 20.70 -7.19
N ASN A 84 16.76 20.70 -6.41
CA ASN A 84 17.98 20.04 -6.83
C ASN A 84 17.88 18.56 -6.51
N PHE A 85 18.24 17.71 -7.46
CA PHE A 85 18.23 16.27 -7.26
C PHE A 85 19.65 15.70 -7.15
N TYR A 86 19.76 14.64 -6.37
CA TYR A 86 21.03 13.97 -6.07
C TYR A 86 20.84 12.48 -6.26
N PHE A 87 21.72 11.86 -7.04
CA PHE A 87 21.73 10.40 -7.21
C PHE A 87 21.92 9.72 -5.85
N LEU A 88 21.10 8.73 -5.58
CA LEU A 88 21.20 7.90 -4.38
C LEU A 88 21.75 6.53 -4.74
N GLU A 89 21.02 5.75 -5.52
CA GLU A 89 21.41 4.42 -5.96
C GLU A 89 20.68 3.99 -7.23
N MET A 90 21.10 2.84 -7.80
CA MET A 90 20.38 2.17 -8.86
C MET A 90 19.98 0.76 -8.39
N ASN A 91 18.70 0.47 -8.43
CA ASN A 91 18.17 -0.86 -8.22
C ASN A 91 18.11 -1.62 -9.54
N THR A 92 18.93 -2.66 -9.67
CA THR A 92 19.07 -3.46 -10.91
C THR A 92 18.04 -4.60 -10.98
N ARG A 93 16.80 -4.28 -10.67
CA ARG A 93 15.67 -5.22 -10.63
C ARG A 93 14.36 -4.46 -10.80
N LEU A 94 13.29 -5.20 -11.07
CA LEU A 94 11.94 -4.66 -10.92
C LEU A 94 11.65 -4.40 -9.43
N GLN A 95 11.03 -3.27 -9.13
CA GLN A 95 10.66 -2.90 -7.76
C GLN A 95 9.18 -3.23 -7.47
N VAL A 96 8.83 -3.23 -6.17
CA VAL A 96 7.47 -3.51 -5.69
C VAL A 96 6.46 -2.57 -6.33
N GLU A 97 6.79 -1.28 -6.38
CA GLU A 97 5.97 -0.15 -6.81
C GLU A 97 5.89 0.05 -8.33
N HIS A 98 6.38 -0.91 -9.13
CA HIS A 98 6.26 -0.83 -10.60
C HIS A 98 4.82 -0.67 -11.13
N PRO A 99 3.77 -1.17 -10.44
CA PRO A 99 2.41 -1.05 -10.93
C PRO A 99 1.94 0.38 -11.17
N VAL A 100 2.38 1.38 -10.38
CA VAL A 100 1.97 2.76 -10.62
C VAL A 100 2.54 3.31 -11.94
N THR A 101 3.76 2.88 -12.31
CA THR A 101 4.34 3.20 -13.63
C THR A 101 3.57 2.51 -14.75
N GLU A 102 3.21 1.23 -14.59
CA GLU A 102 2.40 0.50 -15.57
C GLU A 102 1.06 1.18 -15.80
N GLN A 103 0.40 1.64 -14.73
CA GLN A 103 -0.90 2.30 -14.83
C GLN A 103 -0.84 3.62 -15.62
N ILE A 104 0.18 4.44 -15.39
CA ILE A 104 0.28 5.75 -16.06
C ILE A 104 0.87 5.69 -17.47
N THR A 105 1.55 4.58 -17.84
CA THR A 105 2.20 4.43 -19.16
C THR A 105 1.49 3.44 -20.06
N GLY A 106 0.73 2.51 -19.50
CA GLY A 106 0.14 1.38 -20.23
C GLY A 106 1.15 0.31 -20.65
N ILE A 107 2.38 0.35 -20.14
CA ILE A 107 3.45 -0.61 -20.42
C ILE A 107 3.50 -1.70 -19.35
N ASP A 108 3.41 -2.96 -19.75
CA ASP A 108 3.59 -4.14 -18.91
C ASP A 108 5.09 -4.41 -18.76
N LEU A 109 5.67 -3.97 -17.64
CA LEU A 109 7.11 -4.06 -17.37
C LEU A 109 7.61 -5.51 -17.26
N VAL A 110 6.81 -6.41 -16.74
CA VAL A 110 7.16 -7.84 -16.63
C VAL A 110 7.23 -8.47 -18.02
N ARG A 111 6.28 -8.17 -18.90
CA ARG A 111 6.30 -8.61 -20.28
C ARG A 111 7.53 -8.09 -21.02
N GLU A 112 7.84 -6.80 -20.84
CA GLU A 112 9.01 -6.21 -21.47
C GLU A 112 10.33 -6.83 -20.97
N GLN A 113 10.44 -7.17 -19.68
CA GLN A 113 11.60 -7.91 -19.18
C GLN A 113 11.76 -9.28 -19.88
N ILE A 114 10.65 -9.99 -20.12
CA ILE A 114 10.67 -11.28 -20.82
C ILE A 114 11.07 -11.07 -22.30
N ASN A 115 10.54 -10.06 -22.99
CA ASN A 115 10.87 -9.73 -24.36
C ASN A 115 12.37 -9.39 -24.50
N ILE A 116 12.89 -8.55 -23.62
CA ILE A 116 14.32 -8.18 -23.56
C ILE A 116 15.20 -9.44 -23.31
N ALA A 117 14.80 -10.31 -22.40
CA ALA A 117 15.52 -11.55 -22.13
C ALA A 117 15.53 -12.53 -23.32
N ARG A 118 14.53 -12.46 -24.21
CA ARG A 118 14.49 -13.16 -25.49
C ARG A 118 15.37 -12.53 -26.56
N GLY A 119 15.99 -11.37 -26.27
CA GLY A 119 16.80 -10.62 -27.23
C GLY A 119 16.00 -9.72 -28.17
N GLU A 120 14.73 -9.45 -27.84
CA GLU A 120 13.88 -8.56 -28.62
C GLU A 120 14.25 -7.10 -28.35
N LYS A 121 14.02 -6.23 -29.33
CA LYS A 121 14.17 -4.78 -29.19
C LYS A 121 12.94 -4.22 -28.49
N LEU A 122 13.10 -3.11 -27.77
CA LEU A 122 11.97 -2.31 -27.31
C LEU A 122 11.08 -1.95 -28.51
N SER A 123 9.77 -2.14 -28.38
CA SER A 123 8.78 -1.87 -29.42
C SER A 123 8.34 -0.42 -29.48
N PHE A 124 8.86 0.43 -28.60
CA PHE A 124 8.56 1.86 -28.45
C PHE A 124 9.84 2.65 -28.17
N SER A 125 9.78 3.93 -28.51
CA SER A 125 10.83 4.91 -28.23
C SER A 125 10.42 5.83 -27.07
N GLN A 126 11.32 6.74 -26.65
CA GLN A 126 11.01 7.72 -25.60
C GLN A 126 9.87 8.66 -25.99
N GLU A 127 9.76 9.01 -27.26
CA GLU A 127 8.75 9.92 -27.82
C GLU A 127 7.34 9.32 -27.85
N ASP A 128 7.25 7.99 -27.82
CA ASP A 128 5.97 7.27 -27.78
C ASP A 128 5.35 7.24 -26.38
N LEU A 129 6.20 7.42 -25.35
CA LEU A 129 5.79 7.35 -23.95
C LEU A 129 5.07 8.63 -23.51
N LYS A 130 3.93 8.48 -22.86
CA LYS A 130 3.11 9.59 -22.35
C LYS A 130 2.54 9.21 -20.99
N ILE A 131 2.51 10.19 -20.07
CA ILE A 131 1.80 10.05 -18.82
C ILE A 131 0.29 10.16 -19.08
N GLN A 132 -0.47 9.19 -18.61
CA GLN A 132 -1.93 9.18 -18.65
C GLN A 132 -2.45 9.04 -17.21
N GLY A 133 -3.26 10.02 -16.79
CA GLY A 133 -3.85 9.99 -15.46
C GLY A 133 -2.86 10.03 -14.30
N HIS A 134 -3.24 9.38 -13.20
CA HIS A 134 -2.45 9.29 -11.97
C HIS A 134 -2.72 7.97 -11.26
N ALA A 135 -1.70 7.39 -10.64
CA ALA A 135 -1.83 6.16 -9.89
C ALA A 135 -1.25 6.29 -8.47
N PHE A 136 -1.86 5.59 -7.54
CA PHE A 136 -1.33 5.36 -6.19
C PHE A 136 -1.16 3.87 -5.94
N GLU A 137 -0.14 3.51 -5.19
CA GLU A 137 0.03 2.20 -4.58
C GLU A 137 0.12 2.38 -3.06
N VAL A 138 -0.53 1.51 -2.31
CA VAL A 138 -0.28 1.34 -0.87
C VAL A 138 0.14 -0.08 -0.60
N ARG A 139 1.18 -0.25 0.22
CA ARG A 139 1.64 -1.55 0.65
C ARG A 139 0.87 -1.98 1.88
N VAL A 140 0.11 -3.05 1.73
CA VAL A 140 -0.67 -3.64 2.82
C VAL A 140 0.25 -4.58 3.59
N TYR A 141 0.83 -4.08 4.67
CA TYR A 141 1.66 -4.87 5.58
C TYR A 141 0.83 -5.38 6.76
N ALA A 142 1.10 -6.60 7.22
CA ALA A 142 0.63 -7.11 8.51
C ALA A 142 1.45 -6.48 9.64
N GLU A 143 1.17 -5.21 9.93
CA GLU A 143 1.85 -4.39 10.94
C GLU A 143 0.80 -3.55 11.68
N ASP A 144 1.02 -3.34 12.98
CA ASP A 144 0.15 -2.52 13.83
C ASP A 144 0.66 -1.07 13.91
N PRO A 145 0.04 -0.10 13.20
CA PRO A 145 0.43 1.30 13.26
C PRO A 145 0.26 1.93 14.64
N LYS A 146 -0.68 1.43 15.47
CA LYS A 146 -0.90 1.90 16.84
C LYS A 146 0.23 1.48 17.77
N ASN A 147 0.85 0.35 17.48
CA ASN A 147 1.96 -0.20 18.25
C ASN A 147 3.29 -0.04 17.50
N ASN A 148 3.57 1.19 17.02
CA ASN A 148 4.82 1.55 16.36
C ASN A 148 5.17 0.66 15.16
N PHE A 149 4.14 0.19 14.44
CA PHE A 149 4.26 -0.68 13.26
C PHE A 149 5.03 -1.99 13.58
N LEU A 150 4.78 -2.58 14.72
CA LEU A 150 5.28 -3.92 14.98
C LEU A 150 4.59 -4.91 14.04
N PRO A 151 5.34 -5.91 13.50
CA PRO A 151 4.72 -6.98 12.73
C PRO A 151 3.63 -7.68 13.54
N ASP A 152 2.47 -7.88 12.93
CA ASP A 152 1.36 -8.61 13.52
C ASP A 152 1.25 -9.98 12.84
N ILE A 153 1.37 -11.03 13.64
CA ILE A 153 1.44 -12.40 13.16
C ILE A 153 0.12 -13.08 13.48
N GLY A 154 -0.53 -13.61 12.47
CA GLY A 154 -1.81 -14.27 12.64
C GLY A 154 -2.24 -15.03 11.42
N THR A 155 -3.45 -15.52 11.46
CA THR A 155 -4.13 -16.14 10.30
C THR A 155 -5.08 -15.11 9.70
N LEU A 156 -5.09 -14.97 8.39
CA LEU A 156 -6.09 -14.17 7.69
C LEU A 156 -7.46 -14.85 7.82
N GLU A 157 -8.24 -14.44 8.80
CA GLU A 157 -9.58 -15.02 9.06
C GLU A 157 -10.60 -14.58 8.02
N THR A 158 -10.48 -13.31 7.57
CA THR A 158 -11.25 -12.75 6.47
C THR A 158 -10.29 -12.05 5.53
N TYR A 159 -10.45 -12.29 4.23
CA TYR A 159 -9.64 -11.63 3.20
C TYR A 159 -10.48 -11.35 1.96
N VAL A 160 -11.14 -10.17 1.92
CA VAL A 160 -11.99 -9.76 0.80
C VAL A 160 -11.37 -8.55 0.11
N ARG A 161 -10.92 -8.73 -1.12
CA ARG A 161 -10.25 -7.71 -1.93
C ARG A 161 -11.26 -6.65 -2.42
N PRO A 162 -10.90 -5.36 -2.41
CA PRO A 162 -11.69 -4.33 -3.06
C PRO A 162 -11.70 -4.53 -4.57
N GLN A 163 -12.78 -4.11 -5.21
CA GLN A 163 -12.98 -4.27 -6.65
C GLN A 163 -13.50 -2.98 -7.30
N GLY A 164 -13.53 -2.95 -8.61
CA GLY A 164 -14.13 -1.88 -9.37
C GLY A 164 -13.15 -1.18 -10.32
N LEU A 165 -13.68 -0.18 -11.03
CA LEU A 165 -12.92 0.55 -12.04
C LEU A 165 -11.71 1.26 -11.42
N GLY A 166 -10.53 1.03 -11.99
CA GLY A 166 -9.28 1.64 -11.54
C GLY A 166 -8.76 1.11 -10.22
N VAL A 167 -9.14 -0.12 -9.81
CA VAL A 167 -8.62 -0.83 -8.65
C VAL A 167 -7.91 -2.09 -9.10
N ARG A 168 -6.66 -2.29 -8.64
CA ARG A 168 -5.85 -3.50 -8.84
C ARG A 168 -5.29 -3.94 -7.49
N VAL A 169 -5.32 -5.22 -7.22
CA VAL A 169 -4.70 -5.84 -6.03
C VAL A 169 -3.72 -6.90 -6.52
N ASP A 170 -2.45 -6.74 -6.16
CA ASP A 170 -1.42 -7.76 -6.38
C ASP A 170 -1.06 -8.34 -5.02
N ASP A 171 -1.44 -9.57 -4.76
CA ASP A 171 -1.26 -10.22 -3.47
C ASP A 171 -0.61 -11.61 -3.58
N GLY A 172 -0.12 -12.08 -2.43
CA GLY A 172 0.49 -13.41 -2.30
C GLY A 172 -0.20 -14.26 -1.22
N PHE A 173 -1.34 -13.78 -0.67
CA PHE A 173 -2.05 -14.44 0.41
C PHE A 173 -3.53 -14.61 0.07
N GLU A 174 -4.15 -15.61 0.72
CA GLU A 174 -5.57 -15.91 0.63
C GLU A 174 -6.15 -16.09 2.04
N GLU A 175 -7.48 -16.07 2.15
CA GLU A 175 -8.19 -16.35 3.40
C GLU A 175 -7.79 -17.71 3.96
N GLY A 176 -7.54 -17.79 5.26
CA GLY A 176 -7.07 -18.98 5.97
C GLY A 176 -5.55 -19.15 6.00
N MET A 177 -4.76 -18.36 5.24
CA MET A 177 -3.30 -18.43 5.27
C MET A 177 -2.72 -17.73 6.49
N GLN A 178 -1.63 -18.30 7.02
CA GLN A 178 -0.87 -17.71 8.15
C GLN A 178 0.19 -16.76 7.61
N ILE A 179 0.31 -15.57 8.23
CA ILE A 179 1.40 -14.62 7.97
C ILE A 179 2.65 -15.10 8.72
N PRO A 180 3.74 -15.45 8.00
CA PRO A 180 4.93 -15.99 8.63
C PRO A 180 5.85 -14.88 9.18
N ILE A 181 6.55 -15.18 10.27
CA ILE A 181 7.54 -14.27 10.88
C ILE A 181 8.88 -14.18 10.12
N TYR A 182 9.11 -15.07 9.18
CA TYR A 182 10.43 -15.27 8.55
C TYR A 182 10.62 -14.47 7.27
N TYR A 183 9.57 -13.84 6.78
CA TYR A 183 9.56 -13.07 5.53
C TYR A 183 8.99 -11.68 5.76
N ASP A 184 9.02 -10.87 4.71
CA ASP A 184 8.37 -9.56 4.68
C ASP A 184 6.86 -9.71 5.01
N PRO A 185 6.32 -8.94 5.97
CA PRO A 185 4.91 -9.01 6.35
C PRO A 185 3.96 -8.40 5.31
N MET A 186 4.41 -8.13 4.09
CA MET A 186 3.58 -7.57 3.03
C MET A 186 2.56 -8.59 2.52
N ILE A 187 1.29 -8.31 2.77
CA ILE A 187 0.16 -9.14 2.34
C ILE A 187 -0.14 -8.89 0.86
N ALA A 188 -0.22 -7.61 0.48
CA ALA A 188 -0.64 -7.19 -0.84
C ALA A 188 -0.12 -5.79 -1.18
N LYS A 189 -0.22 -5.45 -2.48
CA LYS A 189 -0.17 -4.08 -2.99
C LYS A 189 -1.57 -3.73 -3.47
N LEU A 190 -2.13 -2.66 -2.93
CA LEU A 190 -3.38 -2.08 -3.43
C LEU A 190 -3.03 -0.90 -4.32
N VAL A 191 -3.43 -0.95 -5.57
CA VAL A 191 -3.11 0.05 -6.59
C VAL A 191 -4.41 0.66 -7.10
N THR A 192 -4.44 1.99 -7.22
CA THR A 192 -5.56 2.68 -7.84
C THR A 192 -5.09 3.63 -8.93
N PHE A 193 -5.94 3.79 -9.94
CA PHE A 193 -5.72 4.66 -11.08
C PHE A 193 -6.92 5.59 -11.27
N GLY A 194 -6.67 6.85 -11.62
CA GLY A 194 -7.67 7.86 -11.92
C GLY A 194 -7.23 8.77 -13.06
N LYS A 195 -8.16 9.55 -13.62
CA LYS A 195 -7.85 10.54 -14.66
C LYS A 195 -6.90 11.64 -14.17
N ASP A 196 -6.92 11.89 -12.86
CA ASP A 196 -6.08 12.85 -12.14
C ASP A 196 -5.77 12.34 -10.72
N ARG A 197 -4.91 13.08 -10.01
CA ARG A 197 -4.44 12.73 -8.66
C ARG A 197 -5.60 12.60 -7.66
N GLU A 198 -6.56 13.51 -7.72
CA GLU A 198 -7.67 13.50 -6.76
C GLU A 198 -8.60 12.30 -7.00
N GLU A 199 -8.94 11.98 -8.23
CA GLU A 199 -9.76 10.80 -8.53
C GLU A 199 -9.06 9.50 -8.12
N ALA A 200 -7.74 9.37 -8.38
CA ALA A 200 -6.96 8.20 -7.96
C ALA A 200 -6.94 8.08 -6.42
N ARG A 201 -6.77 9.22 -5.71
CA ARG A 201 -6.78 9.29 -4.25
C ARG A 201 -8.14 8.90 -3.65
N GLN A 202 -9.23 9.40 -4.21
CA GLN A 202 -10.59 9.04 -3.76
C GLN A 202 -10.91 7.56 -4.00
N ARG A 203 -10.44 7.01 -5.13
CA ARG A 203 -10.54 5.58 -5.39
C ARG A 203 -9.75 4.75 -4.37
N MET A 204 -8.57 5.24 -3.98
CA MET A 204 -7.76 4.57 -2.96
C MET A 204 -8.46 4.57 -1.60
N LEU A 205 -9.02 5.71 -1.16
CA LEU A 205 -9.79 5.79 0.08
C LEU A 205 -10.97 4.83 0.07
N ARG A 206 -11.76 4.79 -1.01
CA ARG A 206 -12.86 3.86 -1.17
C ARG A 206 -12.38 2.40 -1.15
N ALA A 207 -11.31 2.10 -1.87
CA ALA A 207 -10.77 0.75 -1.94
C ALA A 207 -10.24 0.27 -0.57
N ILE A 208 -9.65 1.16 0.23
CA ILE A 208 -9.25 0.85 1.62
C ILE A 208 -10.49 0.55 2.47
N ASP A 209 -11.57 1.34 2.35
CA ASP A 209 -12.81 1.13 3.11
C ASP A 209 -13.52 -0.19 2.73
N GLU A 210 -13.36 -0.65 1.49
CA GLU A 210 -13.91 -1.91 1.00
C GLU A 210 -13.01 -3.13 1.29
N TYR A 211 -11.75 -2.92 1.67
CA TYR A 211 -10.79 -4.01 1.91
C TYR A 211 -11.04 -4.64 3.27
N GLN A 212 -11.60 -5.84 3.31
CA GLN A 212 -11.89 -6.54 4.56
C GLN A 212 -10.75 -7.51 4.87
N ILE A 213 -9.98 -7.20 5.90
CA ILE A 213 -8.90 -8.03 6.44
C ILE A 213 -9.13 -8.18 7.93
N SER A 214 -9.18 -9.42 8.42
CA SER A 214 -9.24 -9.72 9.86
C SER A 214 -8.30 -10.85 10.25
N GLY A 215 -8.03 -10.96 11.55
CA GLY A 215 -7.05 -11.90 12.11
C GLY A 215 -5.66 -11.31 12.27
N VAL A 216 -5.37 -10.18 11.60
CA VAL A 216 -4.14 -9.38 11.76
C VAL A 216 -4.44 -7.89 11.63
N GLN A 217 -3.63 -7.05 12.30
CA GLN A 217 -3.61 -5.61 12.08
C GLN A 217 -2.86 -5.29 10.79
N THR A 218 -3.24 -4.21 10.11
CA THR A 218 -2.60 -3.82 8.86
C THR A 218 -2.27 -2.33 8.80
N THR A 219 -1.42 -1.95 7.86
CA THR A 219 -1.07 -0.55 7.59
C THR A 219 -2.20 0.27 6.93
N LEU A 220 -3.36 -0.32 6.61
CA LEU A 220 -4.44 0.34 5.88
C LEU A 220 -4.97 1.59 6.61
N ASP A 221 -5.12 1.55 7.92
CA ASP A 221 -5.60 2.71 8.70
C ASP A 221 -4.58 3.87 8.64
N PHE A 222 -3.29 3.58 8.73
CA PHE A 222 -2.24 4.58 8.52
C PHE A 222 -2.26 5.14 7.09
N CYS A 223 -2.45 4.30 6.09
CA CYS A 223 -2.57 4.74 4.69
C CYS A 223 -3.80 5.65 4.51
N LYS A 224 -4.94 5.29 5.09
CA LYS A 224 -6.16 6.11 5.08
C LYS A 224 -5.95 7.47 5.75
N PHE A 225 -5.32 7.48 6.92
CA PHE A 225 -4.92 8.72 7.62
C PHE A 225 -4.05 9.61 6.71
N THR A 226 -3.00 9.03 6.13
CA THR A 226 -2.07 9.77 5.27
C THR A 226 -2.77 10.38 4.05
N LEU A 227 -3.59 9.59 3.35
CA LEU A 227 -4.34 10.02 2.17
C LEU A 227 -5.36 11.15 2.47
N LYS A 228 -5.83 11.26 3.70
CA LYS A 228 -6.73 12.34 4.17
C LYS A 228 -5.99 13.56 4.71
N HIS A 229 -4.70 13.46 4.99
CA HIS A 229 -3.94 14.54 5.62
C HIS A 229 -3.65 15.68 4.65
N ASP A 230 -3.82 16.94 5.08
CA ASP A 230 -3.68 18.15 4.24
C ASP A 230 -2.32 18.25 3.55
N ALA A 231 -1.23 17.88 4.24
CA ALA A 231 0.12 17.88 3.66
C ALA A 231 0.21 16.91 2.48
N PHE A 232 -0.43 15.74 2.56
CA PHE A 232 -0.47 14.77 1.47
C PHE A 232 -1.38 15.24 0.31
N ILE A 233 -2.56 15.75 0.64
CA ILE A 233 -3.53 16.29 -0.34
C ILE A 233 -2.90 17.40 -1.17
N SER A 234 -2.23 18.34 -0.50
CA SER A 234 -1.56 19.47 -1.17
C SER A 234 -0.26 19.08 -1.91
N GLY A 235 0.23 17.85 -1.72
CA GLY A 235 1.53 17.43 -2.25
C GLY A 235 2.74 18.01 -1.48
N ASN A 236 2.53 18.67 -0.35
CA ASN A 236 3.61 19.28 0.45
C ASN A 236 4.07 18.35 1.58
N PHE A 237 4.83 17.34 1.22
CA PHE A 237 5.38 16.34 2.16
C PHE A 237 6.79 15.91 1.74
N ASP A 238 7.52 15.31 2.67
CA ASP A 238 8.86 14.75 2.47
C ASP A 238 9.00 13.39 3.18
N THR A 239 10.21 12.83 3.21
CA THR A 239 10.49 11.54 3.86
C THR A 239 10.30 11.55 5.38
N ASN A 240 10.13 12.72 6.01
CA ASN A 240 9.84 12.87 7.42
C ASN A 240 8.33 12.93 7.73
N PHE A 241 7.45 12.69 6.77
CA PHE A 241 5.99 12.79 6.93
C PHE A 241 5.50 12.07 8.20
N VAL A 242 5.88 10.81 8.38
CA VAL A 242 5.46 10.01 9.54
C VAL A 242 5.91 10.67 10.85
N LYS A 243 7.14 11.16 10.91
CA LYS A 243 7.70 11.81 12.11
C LYS A 243 6.99 13.12 12.44
N HIS A 244 6.58 13.88 11.44
CA HIS A 244 6.03 15.22 11.63
C HIS A 244 4.50 15.21 11.82
N HIS A 245 3.81 14.27 11.19
CA HIS A 245 2.35 14.34 11.04
C HIS A 245 1.59 13.15 11.62
N PHE A 246 2.25 12.03 11.92
CA PHE A 246 1.56 10.85 12.42
C PHE A 246 1.82 10.62 13.91
N LYS A 247 0.74 10.31 14.63
CA LYS A 247 0.78 9.75 15.99
C LYS A 247 -0.22 8.61 16.07
N PRO A 248 0.08 7.54 16.81
CA PRO A 248 -0.84 6.40 16.98
C PRO A 248 -2.26 6.79 17.42
N GLU A 249 -2.37 7.81 18.28
CA GLU A 249 -3.63 8.30 18.83
C GLU A 249 -4.57 8.85 17.75
N TYR A 250 -4.06 9.25 16.58
CA TYR A 250 -4.88 9.75 15.47
C TYR A 250 -5.70 8.65 14.78
N LEU A 251 -5.39 7.38 15.05
CA LEU A 251 -6.16 6.22 14.60
C LEU A 251 -7.24 5.80 15.60
N ASP A 252 -7.31 6.43 16.78
CA ASP A 252 -8.32 6.16 17.81
C ASP A 252 -9.57 7.03 17.61
N GLU A 253 -10.05 7.21 16.38
CA GLU A 253 -11.32 7.87 16.14
C GLU A 253 -12.43 7.06 16.85
N SER A 254 -12.77 7.47 18.08
CA SER A 254 -13.99 7.03 18.72
C SER A 254 -15.16 7.67 17.96
N ASN A 255 -15.78 6.93 17.10
CA ASN A 255 -17.07 7.32 16.56
C ASN A 255 -18.09 7.17 17.71
N GLU A 256 -18.45 8.28 18.37
CA GLU A 256 -19.38 8.27 19.50
C GLU A 256 -20.70 7.56 19.14
N ALA A 257 -21.16 7.70 17.89
CA ALA A 257 -22.35 7.01 17.39
C ALA A 257 -22.14 5.47 17.30
N GLU A 258 -20.98 5.01 16.84
CA GLU A 258 -20.66 3.57 16.84
C GLU A 258 -20.52 3.02 18.25
N ALA A 259 -19.91 3.77 19.17
CA ALA A 259 -19.79 3.37 20.58
C ALA A 259 -21.17 3.27 21.23
N GLU A 260 -22.10 4.19 20.94
CA GLU A 260 -23.49 4.17 21.43
C GLU A 260 -24.25 2.95 20.85
N ILE A 261 -24.13 2.69 19.56
CA ILE A 261 -24.73 1.53 18.90
C ILE A 261 -24.17 0.23 19.48
N ALA A 262 -22.86 0.12 19.66
CA ALA A 262 -22.21 -1.05 20.26
C ALA A 262 -22.66 -1.26 21.70
N ALA A 263 -22.82 -0.21 22.49
CA ALA A 263 -23.33 -0.28 23.87
C ALA A 263 -24.78 -0.77 23.91
N LEU A 264 -25.65 -0.28 22.99
CA LEU A 264 -27.04 -0.72 22.89
C LEU A 264 -27.15 -2.18 22.45
N LEU A 265 -26.33 -2.62 21.50
CA LEU A 265 -26.29 -4.04 21.08
C LEU A 265 -25.79 -4.95 22.21
N ALA A 266 -24.74 -4.56 22.91
CA ALA A 266 -24.23 -5.30 24.07
C ALA A 266 -25.29 -5.42 25.18
N ALA A 267 -25.98 -4.33 25.49
CA ALA A 267 -27.06 -4.35 26.48
C ALA A 267 -28.19 -5.31 26.07
N LYS A 268 -28.59 -5.31 24.80
CA LYS A 268 -29.62 -6.20 24.27
C LYS A 268 -29.21 -7.68 24.32
N LEU A 269 -27.96 -7.99 23.97
CA LEU A 269 -27.43 -9.37 24.05
C LEU A 269 -27.38 -9.87 25.50
N VAL A 270 -27.03 -9.01 26.47
CA VAL A 270 -27.04 -9.34 27.90
C VAL A 270 -28.48 -9.61 28.36
N GLU A 271 -29.45 -8.80 27.94
CA GLU A 271 -30.86 -8.97 28.26
C GLU A 271 -31.43 -10.29 27.70
N GLU A 272 -31.14 -10.63 26.46
CA GLU A 272 -31.55 -11.88 25.83
C GLU A 272 -30.94 -13.11 26.51
N ASN A 273 -29.66 -13.06 26.91
CA ASN A 273 -28.99 -14.12 27.66
C ASN A 273 -29.51 -14.28 29.09
N THR A 274 -29.94 -13.20 29.74
CA THR A 274 -30.57 -13.27 31.07
C THR A 274 -31.99 -13.85 31.03
N GLN A 275 -32.74 -13.61 29.97
CA GLN A 275 -34.07 -14.21 29.80
C GLN A 275 -34.02 -15.73 29.56
N THR A 276 -32.95 -16.23 28.90
CA THR A 276 -32.77 -17.67 28.67
C THR A 276 -32.41 -18.46 29.92
N THR A 277 -31.87 -17.83 30.96
CA THR A 277 -31.50 -18.47 32.22
C THR A 277 -32.66 -18.52 33.25
N ALA A 278 -33.75 -17.77 33.05
CA ALA A 278 -34.88 -17.68 33.98
C ALA A 278 -35.96 -18.74 33.86
N SER A 279 -35.85 -19.71 32.95
CA SER A 279 -36.89 -20.73 32.71
C SER A 279 -36.49 -22.18 32.96
N VAL A 280 -35.56 -22.45 33.87
CA VAL A 280 -35.36 -23.81 34.38
C VAL A 280 -36.11 -23.94 35.68
N THR A 281 -37.40 -24.18 35.63
CA THR A 281 -38.15 -24.75 36.76
C THR A 281 -37.59 -26.15 37.02
N PRO A 282 -37.13 -26.44 38.26
CA PRO A 282 -36.72 -27.81 38.63
C PRO A 282 -37.94 -28.68 38.55
N SER A 283 -38.07 -29.50 37.54
CA SER A 283 -39.04 -30.58 37.58
C SER A 283 -38.59 -31.56 38.68
N GLU A 284 -39.36 -31.66 39.76
CA GLU A 284 -39.21 -32.73 40.72
C GLU A 284 -39.52 -34.09 40.03
N THR A 285 -38.53 -34.59 39.28
CA THR A 285 -38.53 -36.00 38.91
C THR A 285 -38.12 -36.80 40.13
N ARG A 286 -39.13 -37.19 40.95
CA ARG A 286 -38.91 -38.23 41.98
C ARG A 286 -38.36 -39.46 41.24
N SER A 287 -37.08 -39.75 41.53
CA SER A 287 -36.39 -40.93 41.02
C SER A 287 -37.27 -42.17 41.31
N LYS A 288 -37.60 -42.95 40.27
CA LYS A 288 -38.33 -44.22 40.37
C LYS A 288 -37.69 -45.19 41.41
N TRP A 289 -36.42 -44.99 41.71
CA TRP A 289 -35.69 -45.75 42.72
C TRP A 289 -36.12 -45.43 44.17
N LYS A 290 -36.56 -44.22 44.49
CA LYS A 290 -37.10 -43.86 45.78
C LYS A 290 -38.52 -44.37 46.02
N VAL A 291 -39.33 -44.51 44.98
CA VAL A 291 -40.72 -45.00 45.06
C VAL A 291 -40.80 -46.51 45.32
N ASN A 292 -39.85 -47.29 44.80
CA ASN A 292 -39.82 -48.74 44.96
C ASN A 292 -39.21 -49.24 46.30
N ARG A 293 -38.71 -48.34 47.15
CA ARG A 293 -38.15 -48.70 48.48
C ARG A 293 -39.17 -48.57 49.64
N MET A 294 -40.38 -48.13 49.33
CA MET A 294 -41.46 -47.96 50.32
C MET A 294 -42.69 -48.93 50.05
N ARG A 295 -42.43 -50.07 49.42
CA ARG A 295 -43.36 -51.19 49.37
C ARG A 295 -42.75 -52.41 50.05
#